data_67c2936090b104f1af72ad3d687e3e94
#
_entry.id   67c2936090b104f1af72ad3d687e3e94
#
_cell.length_a   1.000
_cell.length_b   1.000
_cell.length_c   1.000
_cell.angle_alpha   90.00
_cell.angle_beta   90.00
_cell.angle_gamma   90.00
#
_symmetry.space_group_name_H-M   'P 1'
#
loop_
_entity.id
_entity.type
_entity.pdbx_description
1 polymer ?
#
loop_
_entity_poly.entity_id
_entity_poly.type
_entity_poly.pdbx_seq_one_letter_code
_entity_poly.pdbx_strand_id
1 'polypeptide(L)'
;MKIKNILESNGLYDAKILSSSDSISVPKQWHFILKEEDKNLRKDFILNYWKPFDLFLPKTIRIFEQYLDDVFLILHKEQVKMVYLFFIDNEYITYVGNPPKTENTLTILPEKLLDFYTHIHDGWFESISGGVGLLPMEKIQFLNESEWGLTDEILQSVDLSKTYYVFHNGGNGFLCINIEDTENPKSLVWWTNDRPKLGIEFWSFLDSWIEIGFL
;
A
#
# COMPACT_ATOMS: atom_id res chain seq x y z
N MET A 1 10.30 -22.50 -9.98
CA MET A 1 11.25 -21.65 -9.22
C MET A 1 10.90 -21.79 -7.75
N LYS A 2 11.87 -21.89 -6.83
CA LYS A 2 11.53 -21.96 -5.39
C LYS A 2 11.06 -20.59 -4.91
N ILE A 3 10.02 -20.51 -4.07
CA ILE A 3 9.47 -19.25 -3.53
C ILE A 3 10.55 -18.36 -2.91
N LYS A 4 11.55 -18.97 -2.25
CA LYS A 4 12.69 -18.24 -1.69
C LYS A 4 13.42 -17.38 -2.74
N ASN A 5 13.68 -17.93 -3.92
CA ASN A 5 14.38 -17.19 -4.98
C ASN A 5 13.52 -16.01 -5.49
N ILE A 6 12.19 -16.20 -5.53
CA ILE A 6 11.26 -15.12 -5.91
C ILE A 6 11.32 -13.99 -4.87
N LEU A 7 11.29 -14.32 -3.58
CA LEU A 7 11.40 -13.33 -2.52
C LEU A 7 12.71 -12.54 -2.59
N GLU A 8 13.83 -13.24 -2.78
CA GLU A 8 15.15 -12.59 -2.89
C GLU A 8 15.25 -11.69 -4.13
N SER A 9 14.75 -12.14 -5.31
CA SER A 9 14.72 -11.30 -6.51
C SER A 9 13.81 -10.08 -6.39
N ASN A 10 12.86 -10.12 -5.46
CA ASN A 10 11.94 -9.02 -5.13
C ASN A 10 12.35 -8.25 -3.86
N GLY A 11 13.63 -8.25 -3.50
CA GLY A 11 14.17 -7.42 -2.41
C GLY A 11 13.89 -7.92 -0.99
N LEU A 12 13.23 -9.08 -0.85
CA LEU A 12 12.88 -9.66 0.46
C LEU A 12 13.95 -10.68 0.91
N TYR A 13 15.19 -10.21 0.98
CA TYR A 13 16.32 -11.02 1.42
C TYR A 13 16.13 -11.47 2.88
N ASP A 14 16.54 -12.71 3.18
CA ASP A 14 16.44 -13.33 4.51
C ASP A 14 15.02 -13.46 5.07
N ALA A 15 13.99 -13.27 4.23
CA ALA A 15 12.62 -13.48 4.63
C ALA A 15 12.37 -14.95 4.95
N LYS A 16 11.80 -15.21 6.14
CA LYS A 16 11.33 -16.54 6.55
C LYS A 16 9.84 -16.66 6.27
N ILE A 17 9.44 -17.62 5.44
CA ILE A 17 8.03 -17.95 5.27
C ILE A 17 7.51 -18.56 6.57
N LEU A 18 6.38 -18.04 7.04
CA LEU A 18 5.74 -18.51 8.27
C LEU A 18 4.78 -19.68 8.00
N SER A 19 4.70 -20.56 8.97
CA SER A 19 3.78 -21.69 9.00
C SER A 19 3.01 -21.73 10.32
N SER A 20 1.99 -22.56 10.41
CA SER A 20 1.20 -22.75 11.63
C SER A 20 2.00 -23.30 12.81
N SER A 21 3.19 -23.86 12.58
CA SER A 21 4.11 -24.36 13.62
C SER A 21 5.00 -23.27 14.20
N ASP A 22 5.07 -22.08 13.60
CA ASP A 22 5.88 -20.99 14.10
C ASP A 22 5.21 -20.31 15.30
N SER A 23 5.97 -20.12 16.39
CA SER A 23 5.51 -19.44 17.62
C SER A 23 5.57 -17.91 17.50
N ILE A 24 5.11 -17.37 16.37
CA ILE A 24 5.13 -15.94 16.07
C ILE A 24 3.70 -15.41 16.13
N SER A 25 3.53 -14.30 16.84
CA SER A 25 2.23 -13.63 16.90
C SER A 25 1.92 -12.98 15.55
N VAL A 26 0.75 -13.32 14.98
CA VAL A 26 0.22 -12.73 13.76
C VAL A 26 -1.16 -12.10 14.04
N PRO A 27 -1.59 -11.08 13.26
CA PRO A 27 -2.94 -10.55 13.37
C PRO A 27 -4.00 -11.65 13.28
N LYS A 28 -5.04 -11.59 14.10
CA LYS A 28 -6.09 -12.62 14.11
C LYS A 28 -6.73 -12.85 12.76
N GLN A 29 -6.96 -11.76 12.00
CA GLN A 29 -7.53 -11.80 10.67
C GLN A 29 -6.63 -12.48 9.63
N TRP A 30 -5.33 -12.67 9.92
CA TRP A 30 -4.37 -13.34 9.05
C TRP A 30 -4.18 -14.83 9.38
N HIS A 31 -4.81 -15.34 10.46
CA HIS A 31 -4.65 -16.73 10.88
C HIS A 31 -5.09 -17.74 9.81
N PHE A 32 -6.03 -17.37 8.94
CA PHE A 32 -6.43 -18.23 7.83
C PHE A 32 -5.25 -18.44 6.86
N ILE A 33 -4.59 -17.36 6.43
CA ILE A 33 -3.42 -17.44 5.53
C ILE A 33 -2.30 -18.27 6.14
N LEU A 34 -2.09 -18.18 7.45
CA LEU A 34 -1.04 -18.94 8.14
C LEU A 34 -1.31 -20.45 8.15
N LYS A 35 -2.59 -20.86 8.16
CA LYS A 35 -3.02 -22.25 8.35
C LYS A 35 -3.40 -22.96 7.05
N GLU A 36 -3.81 -22.20 6.03
CA GLU A 36 -4.30 -22.74 4.77
C GLU A 36 -3.12 -23.11 3.86
N GLU A 37 -3.10 -24.36 3.38
CA GLU A 37 -2.07 -24.88 2.48
C GLU A 37 -2.44 -24.69 1.00
N ASP A 38 -3.74 -24.67 0.66
CA ASP A 38 -4.22 -24.47 -0.70
C ASP A 38 -4.15 -22.99 -1.09
N LYS A 39 -3.32 -22.68 -2.08
CA LYS A 39 -3.15 -21.31 -2.57
C LYS A 39 -4.42 -20.70 -3.17
N ASN A 40 -5.32 -21.51 -3.74
CA ASN A 40 -6.58 -21.01 -4.29
C ASN A 40 -7.51 -20.55 -3.17
N LEU A 41 -7.56 -21.31 -2.06
CA LEU A 41 -8.33 -20.89 -0.88
C LEU A 41 -7.73 -19.64 -0.23
N ARG A 42 -6.40 -19.48 -0.22
CA ARG A 42 -5.76 -18.22 0.22
C ARG A 42 -6.12 -17.05 -0.68
N LYS A 43 -6.14 -17.25 -2.00
CA LYS A 43 -6.57 -16.24 -2.98
C LYS A 43 -8.03 -15.83 -2.76
N ASP A 44 -8.94 -16.79 -2.62
CA ASP A 44 -10.36 -16.52 -2.35
C ASP A 44 -10.54 -15.76 -1.02
N PHE A 45 -9.76 -16.11 -0.01
CA PHE A 45 -9.74 -15.37 1.24
C PHE A 45 -9.35 -13.90 1.01
N ILE A 46 -8.31 -13.63 0.24
CA ILE A 46 -7.86 -12.26 -0.04
C ILE A 46 -8.91 -11.45 -0.78
N LEU A 47 -9.56 -12.00 -1.78
CA LEU A 47 -10.66 -11.34 -2.48
C LEU A 47 -11.80 -10.94 -1.51
N ASN A 48 -12.14 -11.83 -0.58
CA ASN A 48 -13.11 -11.51 0.47
C ASN A 48 -12.58 -10.50 1.49
N TYR A 49 -11.29 -10.56 1.84
CA TYR A 49 -10.65 -9.65 2.79
C TYR A 49 -10.62 -8.21 2.28
N TRP A 50 -10.41 -8.02 0.97
CA TRP A 50 -10.41 -6.71 0.32
C TRP A 50 -11.80 -6.24 -0.15
N LYS A 51 -12.83 -7.07 -0.04
CA LYS A 51 -14.21 -6.75 -0.48
C LYS A 51 -14.76 -5.42 0.03
N PRO A 52 -14.47 -4.93 1.26
CA PRO A 52 -14.90 -3.61 1.71
C PRO A 52 -14.39 -2.44 0.85
N PHE A 53 -13.41 -2.71 -0.04
CA PHE A 53 -12.77 -1.74 -0.93
C PHE A 53 -13.08 -1.96 -2.42
N ASP A 54 -13.94 -2.91 -2.79
CA ASP A 54 -14.24 -3.24 -4.19
C ASP A 54 -14.80 -2.06 -5.00
N LEU A 55 -15.60 -1.20 -4.37
CA LEU A 55 -16.14 0.01 -4.99
C LEU A 55 -15.10 1.15 -5.08
N PHE A 56 -14.07 1.13 -4.26
CA PHE A 56 -13.04 2.17 -4.21
C PHE A 56 -11.81 1.82 -5.06
N LEU A 57 -11.52 0.52 -5.17
CA LEU A 57 -10.35 -0.03 -5.84
C LEU A 57 -10.71 -1.14 -6.86
N PRO A 58 -11.68 -0.90 -7.78
CA PRO A 58 -12.17 -1.94 -8.67
C PRO A 58 -11.12 -2.49 -9.64
N LYS A 59 -10.14 -1.68 -10.04
CA LYS A 59 -9.05 -2.12 -10.92
C LYS A 59 -8.05 -2.98 -10.14
N THR A 60 -7.72 -2.60 -8.92
CA THR A 60 -6.86 -3.38 -8.00
C THR A 60 -7.48 -4.75 -7.71
N ILE A 61 -8.79 -4.81 -7.43
CA ILE A 61 -9.48 -6.09 -7.22
C ILE A 61 -9.44 -6.96 -8.49
N ARG A 62 -9.62 -6.37 -9.68
CA ARG A 62 -9.49 -7.08 -10.96
C ARG A 62 -8.08 -7.65 -11.17
N ILE A 63 -7.03 -6.90 -10.77
CA ILE A 63 -5.65 -7.39 -10.80
C ILE A 63 -5.49 -8.60 -9.88
N PHE A 64 -6.09 -8.60 -8.68
CA PHE A 64 -6.07 -9.76 -7.79
C PHE A 64 -6.77 -10.97 -8.42
N GLU A 65 -7.94 -10.77 -9.02
CA GLU A 65 -8.67 -11.86 -9.70
C GLU A 65 -7.86 -12.50 -10.83
N GLN A 66 -7.18 -11.67 -11.62
CA GLN A 66 -6.48 -12.10 -12.83
C GLN A 66 -5.07 -12.63 -12.57
N TYR A 67 -4.31 -11.99 -11.70
CA TYR A 67 -2.86 -12.18 -11.64
C TYR A 67 -2.33 -12.64 -10.28
N LEU A 68 -3.13 -12.58 -9.20
CA LEU A 68 -2.69 -13.07 -7.90
C LEU A 68 -2.46 -14.58 -7.98
N ASP A 69 -1.21 -15.02 -7.82
CA ASP A 69 -0.83 -16.44 -7.83
C ASP A 69 -0.89 -17.04 -6.44
N ASP A 70 -0.37 -16.34 -5.43
CA ASP A 70 -0.35 -16.83 -4.04
C ASP A 70 -0.29 -15.69 -3.03
N VAL A 71 -0.68 -16.00 -1.78
CA VAL A 71 -0.54 -15.11 -0.62
C VAL A 71 -0.01 -15.91 0.55
N PHE A 72 0.97 -15.40 1.26
CA PHE A 72 1.54 -16.05 2.43
C PHE A 72 2.14 -15.02 3.41
N LEU A 73 2.45 -15.47 4.61
CA LEU A 73 3.06 -14.62 5.64
C LEU A 73 4.56 -14.88 5.71
N ILE A 74 5.30 -13.81 5.95
CA ILE A 74 6.74 -13.86 6.19
C ILE A 74 7.11 -13.14 7.48
N LEU A 75 8.24 -13.55 8.05
CA LEU A 75 9.01 -12.75 8.99
C LEU A 75 10.19 -12.14 8.22
N HIS A 76 10.23 -10.81 8.14
CA HIS A 76 11.32 -10.09 7.49
C HIS A 76 11.72 -8.89 8.35
N LYS A 77 13.02 -8.80 8.70
CA LYS A 77 13.54 -7.74 9.60
C LYS A 77 12.71 -7.61 10.88
N GLU A 78 12.46 -8.74 11.54
CA GLU A 78 11.69 -8.85 12.79
C GLU A 78 10.21 -8.44 12.70
N GLN A 79 9.71 -8.13 11.50
CA GLN A 79 8.33 -7.77 11.25
C GLN A 79 7.60 -8.87 10.49
N VAL A 80 6.39 -9.19 10.94
CA VAL A 80 5.49 -10.05 10.16
C VAL A 80 4.89 -9.21 9.03
N LYS A 81 4.89 -9.77 7.82
CA LYS A 81 4.28 -9.14 6.64
C LYS A 81 3.44 -10.15 5.87
N MET A 82 2.39 -9.68 5.22
CA MET A 82 1.66 -10.45 4.22
C MET A 82 2.25 -10.15 2.85
N VAL A 83 2.64 -11.19 2.13
CA VAL A 83 3.15 -11.10 0.76
C VAL A 83 2.05 -11.50 -0.21
N TYR A 84 1.82 -10.65 -1.18
CA TYR A 84 0.98 -10.88 -2.35
C TYR A 84 1.89 -11.17 -3.53
N LEU A 85 1.79 -12.36 -4.08
CA LEU A 85 2.60 -12.81 -5.21
C LEU A 85 1.76 -12.75 -6.48
N PHE A 86 2.11 -11.87 -7.39
CA PHE A 86 1.45 -11.74 -8.70
C PHE A 86 2.32 -12.36 -9.79
N PHE A 87 1.69 -13.00 -10.78
CA PHE A 87 2.39 -13.54 -11.94
C PHE A 87 1.87 -12.88 -13.22
N ILE A 88 2.70 -12.04 -13.84
CA ILE A 88 2.38 -11.20 -14.99
C ILE A 88 3.53 -11.31 -15.98
N ASP A 89 3.22 -11.53 -17.25
CA ASP A 89 4.20 -11.58 -18.36
C ASP A 89 5.42 -12.48 -18.10
N ASN A 90 5.20 -13.63 -17.43
CA ASN A 90 6.21 -14.60 -17.02
C ASN A 90 7.16 -14.13 -15.91
N GLU A 91 6.84 -13.04 -15.23
CA GLU A 91 7.59 -12.51 -14.11
C GLU A 91 6.75 -12.48 -12.83
N TYR A 92 7.42 -12.57 -11.68
CA TYR A 92 6.78 -12.43 -10.39
C TYR A 92 7.00 -11.01 -9.85
N ILE A 93 5.91 -10.36 -9.51
CA ILE A 93 5.86 -9.08 -8.79
C ILE A 93 5.35 -9.36 -7.39
N THR A 94 5.97 -8.77 -6.38
CA THR A 94 5.51 -8.91 -4.99
C THR A 94 5.11 -7.57 -4.39
N TYR A 95 3.94 -7.58 -3.77
CA TYR A 95 3.50 -6.51 -2.88
C TYR A 95 3.52 -7.02 -1.45
N VAL A 96 3.78 -6.12 -0.52
CA VAL A 96 3.78 -6.43 0.90
C VAL A 96 2.82 -5.52 1.65
N GLY A 97 2.06 -6.12 2.58
CA GLY A 97 1.24 -5.39 3.53
C GLY A 97 1.75 -5.60 4.95
N ASN A 98 1.93 -4.52 5.70
CA ASN A 98 2.22 -4.62 7.12
C ASN A 98 0.96 -4.97 7.91
N PRO A 99 1.08 -5.49 9.15
CA PRO A 99 -0.06 -5.75 10.03
C PRO A 99 -0.93 -4.50 10.19
N PRO A 100 -2.26 -4.63 10.12
CA PRO A 100 -3.15 -3.51 10.38
C PRO A 100 -2.89 -2.87 11.73
N LYS A 101 -3.00 -1.56 11.82
CA LYS A 101 -2.85 -0.82 13.10
C LYS A 101 -4.04 -1.10 14.01
N THR A 102 -3.74 -1.35 15.28
CA THR A 102 -4.75 -1.50 16.34
C THR A 102 -5.12 -0.18 16.99
N GLU A 103 -4.24 0.82 16.90
CA GLU A 103 -4.40 2.16 17.46
C GLU A 103 -4.38 3.20 16.33
N ASN A 104 -5.30 4.13 16.42
CA ASN A 104 -5.43 5.22 15.47
C ASN A 104 -4.50 6.37 15.86
N THR A 105 -3.30 6.38 15.29
CA THR A 105 -2.32 7.45 15.53
C THR A 105 -2.53 8.67 14.63
N LEU A 106 -3.31 8.52 13.54
CA LEU A 106 -3.60 9.59 12.57
C LEU A 106 -5.11 9.82 12.46
N THR A 107 -5.67 10.55 13.41
CA THR A 107 -7.09 10.97 13.39
C THR A 107 -7.44 11.92 12.25
N ILE A 108 -6.43 12.38 11.51
CA ILE A 108 -6.58 13.31 10.37
C ILE A 108 -6.83 12.61 9.03
N LEU A 109 -6.74 11.28 8.97
CA LEU A 109 -7.05 10.55 7.73
C LEU A 109 -8.55 10.54 7.48
N PRO A 110 -8.98 10.65 6.20
CA PRO A 110 -10.38 10.39 5.84
C PRO A 110 -10.81 9.00 6.33
N GLU A 111 -12.04 8.89 6.83
CA GLU A 111 -12.58 7.70 7.49
C GLU A 111 -12.29 6.41 6.69
N LYS A 112 -12.56 6.42 5.38
CA LYS A 112 -12.37 5.21 4.56
C LYS A 112 -10.91 4.81 4.37
N LEU A 113 -9.99 5.79 4.32
CA LEU A 113 -8.57 5.50 4.28
C LEU A 113 -8.10 4.96 5.63
N LEU A 114 -8.60 5.51 6.72
CA LEU A 114 -8.36 5.01 8.06
C LEU A 114 -8.85 3.57 8.23
N ASP A 115 -10.02 3.23 7.68
CA ASP A 115 -10.51 1.84 7.62
C ASP A 115 -9.49 0.90 6.94
N PHE A 116 -8.85 1.35 5.87
CA PHE A 116 -7.81 0.56 5.20
C PHE A 116 -6.65 0.24 6.16
N TYR A 117 -6.13 1.25 6.84
CA TYR A 117 -4.98 1.10 7.75
C TYR A 117 -5.29 0.26 8.98
N THR A 118 -6.52 0.28 9.45
CA THR A 118 -6.92 -0.43 10.67
C THR A 118 -7.48 -1.83 10.41
N HIS A 119 -7.96 -2.12 9.21
CA HIS A 119 -8.59 -3.40 8.90
C HIS A 119 -7.87 -4.23 7.84
N ILE A 120 -7.19 -3.57 6.88
CA ILE A 120 -6.50 -4.28 5.79
C ILE A 120 -5.00 -4.31 6.05
N HIS A 121 -4.32 -3.17 5.91
CA HIS A 121 -2.87 -3.08 6.09
C HIS A 121 -2.43 -1.70 6.59
N ASP A 122 -1.40 -1.69 7.42
CA ASP A 122 -0.62 -0.48 7.67
C ASP A 122 0.37 -0.25 6.51
N GLY A 123 -0.16 0.27 5.40
CA GLY A 123 0.55 0.38 4.14
C GLY A 123 0.55 -0.91 3.32
N TRP A 124 0.48 -0.74 2.01
CA TRP A 124 0.55 -1.83 1.02
C TRP A 124 1.26 -1.33 -0.22
N PHE A 125 2.42 -1.90 -0.55
CA PHE A 125 3.34 -1.35 -1.53
C PHE A 125 4.19 -2.44 -2.20
N GLU A 126 4.71 -2.13 -3.37
CA GLU A 126 5.64 -2.97 -4.11
C GLU A 126 6.93 -3.18 -3.31
N SER A 127 7.46 -4.41 -3.29
CA SER A 127 8.49 -4.80 -2.32
C SER A 127 9.93 -4.39 -2.70
N ILE A 128 10.25 -4.21 -3.99
CA ILE A 128 11.61 -3.90 -4.45
C ILE A 128 11.94 -2.44 -4.15
N SER A 129 11.12 -1.54 -4.67
CA SER A 129 11.34 -0.10 -4.55
C SER A 129 10.83 0.46 -3.22
N GLY A 130 9.87 -0.23 -2.60
CA GLY A 130 9.08 0.30 -1.50
C GLY A 130 8.23 1.51 -1.91
N GLY A 131 8.18 1.78 -3.22
CA GLY A 131 7.27 2.73 -3.87
C GLY A 131 6.03 2.04 -4.41
N VAL A 132 5.31 2.70 -5.28
CA VAL A 132 4.07 2.21 -5.90
C VAL A 132 3.15 1.54 -4.88
N GLY A 133 2.57 2.35 -4.01
CA GLY A 133 1.66 1.83 -3.00
C GLY A 133 1.35 2.81 -1.88
N LEU A 134 0.42 2.40 -1.04
CA LEU A 134 0.08 3.11 0.19
C LEU A 134 1.23 2.97 1.19
N LEU A 135 1.72 4.08 1.70
CA LEU A 135 2.80 4.13 2.67
C LEU A 135 2.34 3.62 4.05
N PRO A 136 3.20 3.00 4.85
CA PRO A 136 2.92 2.79 6.27
C PRO A 136 2.66 4.12 6.99
N MET A 137 1.80 4.13 8.01
CA MET A 137 1.46 5.34 8.76
C MET A 137 2.68 6.10 9.29
N GLU A 138 3.73 5.39 9.69
CA GLU A 138 4.98 5.98 10.17
C GLU A 138 5.78 6.74 9.10
N LYS A 139 5.45 6.52 7.81
CA LYS A 139 6.07 7.19 6.66
C LYS A 139 5.19 8.27 6.04
N ILE A 140 3.98 8.46 6.55
CA ILE A 140 3.12 9.56 6.15
C ILE A 140 3.70 10.85 6.74
N GLN A 141 4.01 11.82 5.88
CA GLN A 141 4.65 13.09 6.28
C GLN A 141 3.95 14.25 5.60
N PHE A 142 3.98 15.42 6.27
CA PHE A 142 3.56 16.65 5.65
C PHE A 142 4.58 17.13 4.63
N LEU A 143 4.11 17.80 3.59
CA LEU A 143 4.98 18.27 2.51
C LEU A 143 6.04 19.27 2.98
N ASN A 144 5.79 20.02 4.04
CA ASN A 144 6.76 20.95 4.62
C ASN A 144 7.90 20.28 5.41
N GLU A 145 7.83 18.96 5.62
CA GLU A 145 8.90 18.18 6.27
C GLU A 145 10.01 17.76 5.27
N SER A 146 9.85 18.10 4.00
CA SER A 146 10.80 17.77 2.92
C SER A 146 11.17 18.99 2.09
N GLU A 147 12.39 18.98 1.54
CA GLU A 147 12.83 19.97 0.55
C GLU A 147 12.51 19.47 -0.87
N TRP A 148 11.73 20.25 -1.64
CA TRP A 148 11.22 19.83 -2.93
C TRP A 148 12.01 20.36 -4.13
N GLY A 149 12.90 21.35 -3.95
CA GLY A 149 13.68 21.96 -5.05
C GLY A 149 12.84 22.70 -6.08
N LEU A 150 11.58 23.04 -5.74
CA LEU A 150 10.63 23.74 -6.61
C LEU A 150 10.68 25.26 -6.39
N THR A 151 10.11 26.02 -7.34
CA THR A 151 10.03 27.49 -7.22
C THR A 151 9.05 27.90 -6.13
N ASP A 152 9.28 29.09 -5.53
CA ASP A 152 8.40 29.65 -4.51
C ASP A 152 6.94 29.75 -4.96
N GLU A 153 6.70 30.06 -6.23
CA GLU A 153 5.35 30.11 -6.82
C GLU A 153 4.63 28.77 -6.71
N ILE A 154 5.33 27.66 -6.96
CA ILE A 154 4.77 26.30 -6.85
C ILE A 154 4.58 25.95 -5.37
N LEU A 155 5.57 26.20 -4.52
CA LEU A 155 5.52 25.90 -3.09
C LEU A 155 4.38 26.64 -2.38
N GLN A 156 4.03 27.86 -2.84
CA GLN A 156 2.93 28.65 -2.28
C GLN A 156 1.56 28.30 -2.85
N SER A 157 1.48 27.43 -3.87
CA SER A 157 0.21 27.04 -4.49
C SER A 157 -0.66 26.14 -3.58
N VAL A 158 -0.06 25.56 -2.55
CA VAL A 158 -0.69 24.65 -1.58
C VAL A 158 -0.10 24.93 -0.19
N ASP A 159 -0.90 24.88 0.85
CA ASP A 159 -0.35 24.90 2.22
C ASP A 159 0.34 23.57 2.53
N LEU A 160 1.68 23.57 2.44
CA LEU A 160 2.50 22.38 2.65
C LEU A 160 2.41 21.86 4.08
N SER A 161 2.13 22.72 5.07
CA SER A 161 1.97 22.34 6.47
C SER A 161 0.62 21.69 6.79
N LYS A 162 -0.31 21.77 5.84
CA LYS A 162 -1.65 21.17 5.89
C LYS A 162 -1.85 20.05 4.86
N THR A 163 -0.79 19.69 4.12
CA THR A 163 -0.85 18.69 3.08
C THR A 163 0.15 17.58 3.39
N TYR A 164 -0.32 16.35 3.47
CA TYR A 164 0.52 15.16 3.66
C TYR A 164 0.32 14.16 2.51
N TYR A 165 1.35 13.38 2.23
CA TYR A 165 1.28 12.33 1.22
C TYR A 165 1.10 10.95 1.85
N VAL A 166 0.28 10.12 1.19
CA VAL A 166 -0.06 8.76 1.65
C VAL A 166 0.32 7.68 0.66
N PHE A 167 0.67 8.07 -0.58
CA PHE A 167 1.03 7.15 -1.65
C PHE A 167 2.17 7.74 -2.47
N HIS A 168 3.08 6.88 -2.91
CA HIS A 168 4.15 7.20 -3.84
C HIS A 168 4.03 6.34 -5.09
N ASN A 169 4.19 6.92 -6.28
CA ASN A 169 4.03 6.22 -7.55
C ASN A 169 5.30 5.55 -8.09
N GLY A 170 6.34 5.43 -7.27
CA GLY A 170 7.64 4.89 -7.68
C GLY A 170 8.54 5.85 -8.46
N GLY A 171 8.02 7.04 -8.81
CA GLY A 171 8.72 8.08 -9.58
C GLY A 171 8.64 9.44 -8.89
N ASN A 172 8.11 10.44 -9.61
CA ASN A 172 8.10 11.83 -9.19
C ASN A 172 6.78 12.28 -8.54
N GLY A 173 5.80 11.39 -8.36
CA GLY A 173 4.44 11.73 -7.97
C GLY A 173 4.04 11.16 -6.61
N PHE A 174 3.37 12.01 -5.83
CA PHE A 174 2.80 11.66 -4.54
C PHE A 174 1.31 11.96 -4.53
N LEU A 175 0.50 11.01 -4.05
CA LEU A 175 -0.91 11.25 -3.82
C LEU A 175 -1.06 11.82 -2.41
N CYS A 176 -1.61 13.02 -2.34
CA CYS A 176 -1.65 13.83 -1.13
C CYS A 176 -3.08 14.14 -0.71
N ILE A 177 -3.24 14.41 0.57
CA ILE A 177 -4.46 14.90 1.20
C ILE A 177 -4.16 16.24 1.88
N ASN A 178 -4.92 17.27 1.52
CA ASN A 178 -4.90 18.59 2.17
C ASN A 178 -6.04 18.66 3.17
N ILE A 179 -5.70 19.01 4.40
CA ILE A 179 -6.60 19.09 5.55
C ILE A 179 -6.79 20.55 6.04
N GLU A 180 -6.65 21.52 5.15
CA GLU A 180 -7.00 22.91 5.47
C GLU A 180 -8.47 23.03 5.93
N ASP A 181 -9.34 22.29 5.25
CA ASP A 181 -10.72 22.00 5.68
C ASP A 181 -10.80 20.53 6.12
N THR A 182 -10.79 20.29 7.44
CA THR A 182 -10.81 18.94 8.01
C THR A 182 -12.15 18.21 7.83
N GLU A 183 -13.23 18.95 7.60
CA GLU A 183 -14.55 18.36 7.33
C GLU A 183 -14.65 17.90 5.85
N ASN A 184 -13.93 18.59 4.95
CA ASN A 184 -13.91 18.28 3.52
C ASN A 184 -12.47 18.26 2.99
N PRO A 185 -11.67 17.26 3.38
CA PRO A 185 -10.28 17.15 2.93
C PRO A 185 -10.20 17.02 1.41
N LYS A 186 -9.31 17.78 0.79
CA LYS A 186 -9.10 17.79 -0.65
C LYS A 186 -7.92 16.92 -1.02
N SER A 187 -8.00 16.28 -2.17
CA SER A 187 -6.90 15.46 -2.68
C SER A 187 -6.21 16.11 -3.86
N LEU A 188 -4.92 15.87 -3.96
CA LEU A 188 -4.08 16.40 -5.02
C LEU A 188 -2.93 15.44 -5.34
N VAL A 189 -2.34 15.60 -6.51
CA VAL A 189 -1.05 15.01 -6.82
C VAL A 189 0.02 16.07 -6.64
N TRP A 190 1.02 15.75 -5.84
CA TRP A 190 2.23 16.53 -5.71
C TRP A 190 3.33 15.94 -6.58
N TRP A 191 3.98 16.77 -7.39
CA TRP A 191 5.09 16.40 -8.24
C TRP A 191 6.40 16.99 -7.74
N THR A 192 7.48 16.22 -7.77
CA THR A 192 8.81 16.73 -7.37
C THR A 192 9.43 17.70 -8.38
N ASN A 193 8.89 17.80 -9.58
CA ASN A 193 9.46 18.55 -10.71
C ASN A 193 8.42 19.30 -11.55
N ASP A 194 7.18 19.40 -11.08
CA ASP A 194 6.10 20.07 -11.79
C ASP A 194 5.07 20.66 -10.82
N ARG A 195 4.11 21.41 -11.36
CA ARG A 195 2.99 21.98 -10.60
C ARG A 195 2.07 20.88 -10.08
N PRO A 196 1.50 21.03 -8.87
CA PRO A 196 0.56 20.06 -8.32
C PRO A 196 -0.73 20.02 -9.16
N LYS A 197 -1.31 18.84 -9.25
CA LYS A 197 -2.63 18.65 -9.85
C LYS A 197 -3.67 18.65 -8.72
N LEU A 198 -4.43 19.72 -8.61
CA LEU A 198 -5.43 19.92 -7.57
C LEU A 198 -6.78 19.30 -7.95
N GLY A 199 -7.63 19.04 -6.92
CA GLY A 199 -9.03 18.68 -7.10
C GLY A 199 -9.24 17.32 -7.78
N ILE A 200 -8.37 16.35 -7.47
CA ILE A 200 -8.53 14.98 -7.95
C ILE A 200 -9.49 14.19 -7.07
N GLU A 201 -10.09 13.15 -7.62
CA GLU A 201 -10.82 12.15 -6.83
C GLU A 201 -9.82 11.10 -6.32
N PHE A 202 -9.67 11.00 -4.99
CA PHE A 202 -8.62 10.24 -4.32
C PHE A 202 -8.59 8.77 -4.75
N TRP A 203 -9.70 8.07 -4.59
CA TRP A 203 -9.76 6.61 -4.79
C TRP A 203 -9.56 6.22 -6.25
N SER A 204 -10.17 6.95 -7.17
CA SER A 204 -10.01 6.72 -8.60
C SER A 204 -8.56 6.93 -9.06
N PHE A 205 -7.89 7.93 -8.47
CA PHE A 205 -6.47 8.19 -8.75
C PHE A 205 -5.57 7.11 -8.16
N LEU A 206 -5.81 6.74 -6.89
CA LEU A 206 -5.09 5.67 -6.22
C LEU A 206 -5.20 4.36 -6.98
N ASP A 207 -6.42 3.95 -7.33
CA ASP A 207 -6.69 2.71 -8.06
C ASP A 207 -6.02 2.68 -9.44
N SER A 208 -6.03 3.82 -10.15
CA SER A 208 -5.35 3.95 -11.44
C SER A 208 -3.82 3.89 -11.31
N TRP A 209 -3.26 4.49 -10.28
CA TRP A 209 -1.81 4.44 -10.07
C TRP A 209 -1.33 3.07 -9.60
N ILE A 210 -2.12 2.36 -8.81
CA ILE A 210 -1.85 0.95 -8.49
C ILE A 210 -1.86 0.13 -9.79
N GLU A 211 -2.89 0.26 -10.64
CA GLU A 211 -2.99 -0.46 -11.91
C GLU A 211 -1.74 -0.22 -12.80
N ILE A 212 -1.31 1.04 -12.93
CA ILE A 212 -0.10 1.40 -13.71
C ILE A 212 1.16 0.71 -13.15
N GLY A 213 1.24 0.51 -11.85
CA GLY A 213 2.36 -0.19 -11.21
C GLY A 213 2.47 -1.69 -11.57
N PHE A 214 1.45 -2.25 -12.23
CA PHE A 214 1.42 -3.62 -12.72
C PHE A 214 1.59 -3.74 -14.26
N LEU A 215 1.62 -2.61 -14.98
CA LEU A 215 1.78 -2.53 -16.44
C LEU A 215 3.22 -2.22 -16.82
#